data_075b2904129ec79a45646aa1d3f71367
#
_entry.id   075b2904129ec79a45646aa1d3f71367
#
_cell.length_a   1.000
_cell.length_b   1.000
_cell.length_c   1.000
_cell.angle_alpha   90.00
_cell.angle_beta   90.00
_cell.angle_gamma   90.00
#
_symmetry.space_group_name_H-M   'P 1'
#
loop_
_entity.id
_entity.type
_entity.pdbx_description
1 polymer ?
#
loop_
_entity_poly.entity_id
_entity_poly.type
_entity_poly.pdbx_seq_one_letter_code
_entity_poly.pdbx_strand_id
1 'polypeptide(L)'
;MEKVTHILLAEDDINLGQLLQTFLKNKGFNVSLAQNGKIAFEKFNQGKFDFCIFDVMMPEMDGFTLAGEIREIDKHVPILFLTAKSMKEDKLQGFTLGADDYLTKPFAMDELLARINA
;
A
#
# COMPACT_ATOMS: atom_id res chain seq x y z
N MET A 1 26.55 -1.85 4.52
CA MET A 1 25.33 -1.97 5.34
C MET A 1 24.10 -1.98 4.45
N GLU A 2 23.27 -2.98 4.58
CA GLU A 2 22.09 -3.09 3.76
C GLU A 2 21.03 -2.09 4.18
N LYS A 3 20.41 -1.48 3.18
CA LYS A 3 19.33 -0.55 3.43
C LYS A 3 18.04 -1.32 3.72
N VAL A 4 17.36 -0.98 4.81
CA VAL A 4 16.06 -1.56 5.13
C VAL A 4 14.98 -0.82 4.32
N THR A 5 14.13 -1.59 3.65
CA THR A 5 13.01 -1.03 2.90
C THR A 5 11.89 -0.65 3.85
N HIS A 6 11.45 0.60 3.78
CA HIS A 6 10.36 1.12 4.60
C HIS A 6 9.06 1.12 3.82
N ILE A 7 8.07 0.40 4.32
CA ILE A 7 6.76 0.23 3.68
C ILE A 7 5.70 0.98 4.47
N LEU A 8 4.87 1.75 3.77
CA LEU A 8 3.66 2.32 4.34
C LEU A 8 2.49 1.43 3.93
N LEU A 9 1.83 0.84 4.91
CA LEU A 9 0.70 -0.06 4.69
C LEU A 9 -0.57 0.60 5.20
N ALA A 10 -1.52 0.85 4.32
CA ALA A 10 -2.82 1.40 4.70
C ALA A 10 -3.88 0.32 4.54
N GLU A 11 -4.46 -0.11 5.65
CA GLU A 11 -5.45 -1.18 5.69
C GLU A 11 -6.37 -0.96 6.89
N ASP A 12 -7.68 -0.84 6.65
CA ASP A 12 -8.63 -0.59 7.72
C ASP A 12 -9.06 -1.85 8.47
N ASP A 13 -8.92 -3.03 7.87
CA ASP A 13 -9.16 -4.29 8.58
C ASP A 13 -7.99 -4.53 9.53
N ILE A 14 -8.25 -4.39 10.82
CA ILE A 14 -7.21 -4.48 11.85
C ILE A 14 -6.49 -5.83 11.80
N ASN A 15 -7.25 -6.91 11.64
CA ASN A 15 -6.67 -8.26 11.64
C ASN A 15 -5.79 -8.48 10.42
N LEU A 16 -6.26 -8.09 9.24
CA LEU A 16 -5.46 -8.24 8.02
C LEU A 16 -4.24 -7.32 8.07
N GLY A 17 -4.42 -6.09 8.53
CA GLY A 17 -3.30 -5.15 8.63
C GLY A 17 -2.19 -5.67 9.52
N GLN A 18 -2.54 -6.20 10.69
CA GLN A 18 -1.55 -6.75 11.62
C GLN A 18 -0.88 -8.00 11.05
N LEU A 19 -1.65 -8.86 10.37
CA LEU A 19 -1.11 -10.04 9.75
C LEU A 19 -0.08 -9.68 8.68
N LEU A 20 -0.42 -8.74 7.81
CA LEU A 20 0.49 -8.28 6.76
C LEU A 20 1.73 -7.62 7.36
N GLN A 21 1.55 -6.78 8.37
CA GLN A 21 2.66 -6.12 9.02
C GLN A 21 3.64 -7.13 9.61
N THR A 22 3.11 -8.13 10.32
CA THR A 22 3.95 -9.16 10.93
C THR A 22 4.68 -9.97 9.87
N PHE A 23 3.97 -10.39 8.83
CA PHE A 23 4.57 -11.16 7.75
C PHE A 23 5.71 -10.40 7.10
N LEU A 24 5.50 -9.14 6.76
CA LEU A 24 6.51 -8.35 6.08
C LEU A 24 7.69 -8.00 6.99
N LYS A 25 7.42 -7.74 8.26
CA LYS A 25 8.52 -7.53 9.22
C LYS A 25 9.41 -8.77 9.33
N ASN A 26 8.81 -9.95 9.31
CA ASN A 26 9.57 -11.20 9.35
C ASN A 26 10.41 -11.42 8.10
N LYS A 27 10.08 -10.73 7.01
CA LYS A 27 10.85 -10.79 5.77
C LYS A 27 11.91 -9.69 5.67
N GLY A 28 12.08 -8.90 6.73
CA GLY A 28 13.13 -7.90 6.78
C GLY A 28 12.71 -6.48 6.43
N PHE A 29 11.42 -6.24 6.23
CA PHE A 29 10.91 -4.90 5.94
C PHE A 29 10.58 -4.14 7.22
N ASN A 30 10.69 -2.82 7.16
CA ASN A 30 10.16 -1.95 8.19
C ASN A 30 8.77 -1.50 7.71
N VAL A 31 7.73 -1.74 8.52
CA VAL A 31 6.34 -1.51 8.08
C VAL A 31 5.62 -0.59 9.06
N SER A 32 5.12 0.53 8.54
CA SER A 32 4.22 1.42 9.29
C SER A 32 2.80 1.15 8.84
N LEU A 33 1.93 0.81 9.78
CA LEU A 33 0.54 0.49 9.51
C LEU A 33 -0.35 1.68 9.81
N ALA A 34 -1.20 2.05 8.87
CA ALA A 34 -2.22 3.08 9.05
C ALA A 34 -3.60 2.46 8.81
N GLN A 35 -4.58 2.83 9.62
CA GLN A 35 -5.91 2.23 9.58
C GLN A 35 -6.86 2.91 8.60
N ASN A 36 -6.46 4.05 8.05
CA ASN A 36 -7.24 4.73 7.01
C ASN A 36 -6.31 5.61 6.18
N GLY A 37 -6.85 6.16 5.10
CA GLY A 37 -6.06 6.95 4.17
C GLY A 37 -5.56 8.26 4.76
N LYS A 38 -6.34 8.87 5.64
CA LYS A 38 -5.95 10.12 6.27
C LYS A 38 -4.71 9.94 7.15
N ILE A 39 -4.73 8.90 7.99
CA ILE A 39 -3.58 8.58 8.84
C ILE A 39 -2.37 8.21 7.97
N ALA A 40 -2.61 7.45 6.90
CA ALA A 40 -1.53 7.06 5.99
C ALA A 40 -0.88 8.29 5.35
N PHE A 41 -1.68 9.26 4.93
CA PHE A 41 -1.13 10.48 4.34
C PHE A 41 -0.30 11.26 5.34
N GLU A 42 -0.78 11.37 6.58
CA GLU A 42 -0.03 12.04 7.65
C GLU A 42 1.31 11.34 7.90
N LYS A 43 1.30 10.00 7.94
CA LYS A 43 2.54 9.24 8.13
C LYS A 43 3.50 9.42 6.94
N PHE A 44 2.97 9.46 5.73
CA PHE A 44 3.80 9.65 4.55
C PHE A 44 4.55 10.98 4.60
N ASN A 45 3.88 12.02 5.06
CA ASN A 45 4.49 13.34 5.18
C ASN A 45 5.53 13.44 6.29
N GLN A 46 5.46 12.57 7.28
CA GLN A 46 6.34 12.61 8.46
C GLN A 46 7.55 11.69 8.33
N GLY A 47 7.57 10.80 7.38
CA GLY A 47 8.62 9.82 7.24
C GLY A 47 9.11 9.66 5.82
N LYS A 48 9.96 8.68 5.62
CA LYS A 48 10.47 8.34 4.29
C LYS A 48 10.09 6.90 4.01
N PHE A 49 9.36 6.69 2.93
CA PHE A 49 8.88 5.38 2.55
C PHE A 49 9.40 5.01 1.17
N ASP A 50 9.76 3.75 1.02
CA ASP A 50 10.30 3.20 -0.23
C ASP A 50 9.24 2.48 -1.04
N PHE A 51 8.11 2.13 -0.40
CA PHE A 51 7.04 1.35 -1.02
C PHE A 51 5.74 1.60 -0.29
N CYS A 52 4.63 1.63 -1.03
CA CYS A 52 3.31 1.84 -0.45
C CYS A 52 2.39 0.68 -0.82
N ILE A 53 1.63 0.19 0.16
CA ILE A 53 0.60 -0.83 -0.04
C ILE A 53 -0.69 -0.26 0.51
N PHE A 54 -1.69 -0.01 -0.35
CA PHE A 54 -2.93 0.63 0.04
C PHE A 54 -4.13 -0.23 -0.32
N ASP A 55 -4.98 -0.51 0.68
CA ASP A 55 -6.30 -1.03 0.39
C ASP A 55 -7.11 0.06 -0.32
N VAL A 56 -7.88 -0.33 -1.32
CA VAL A 56 -8.71 0.63 -2.06
C VAL A 56 -9.85 1.14 -1.19
N MET A 57 -10.54 0.23 -0.48
CA MET A 57 -11.73 0.58 0.30
C MET A 57 -11.37 0.85 1.76
N MET A 58 -11.31 2.13 2.11
CA MET A 58 -11.02 2.56 3.49
C MET A 58 -11.89 3.74 3.87
N PRO A 59 -12.22 3.89 5.18
CA PRO A 59 -12.92 5.09 5.64
C PRO A 59 -12.00 6.31 5.60
N GLU A 60 -12.59 7.48 5.70
CA GLU A 60 -11.94 8.80 5.72
C GLU A 60 -11.35 9.19 4.38
N MET A 61 -10.49 8.34 3.80
CA MET A 61 -9.87 8.59 2.50
C MET A 61 -9.55 7.23 1.89
N ASP A 62 -10.13 6.92 0.74
CA ASP A 62 -9.88 5.64 0.08
C ASP A 62 -8.47 5.58 -0.53
N GLY A 63 -8.09 4.38 -0.96
CA GLY A 63 -6.73 4.16 -1.46
C GLY A 63 -6.40 4.93 -2.73
N PHE A 64 -7.36 5.10 -3.62
CA PHE A 64 -7.13 5.87 -4.85
C PHE A 64 -6.92 7.35 -4.56
N THR A 65 -7.74 7.92 -3.67
CA THR A 65 -7.59 9.31 -3.26
C THR A 65 -6.25 9.53 -2.56
N LEU A 66 -5.88 8.60 -1.68
CA LEU A 66 -4.60 8.64 -1.00
C LEU A 66 -3.44 8.63 -2.00
N ALA A 67 -3.49 7.75 -2.99
CA ALA A 67 -2.45 7.67 -4.00
C ALA A 67 -2.33 8.98 -4.79
N GLY A 68 -3.46 9.58 -5.14
CA GLY A 68 -3.46 10.87 -5.82
C GLY A 68 -2.78 11.96 -5.02
N GLU A 69 -3.06 12.04 -3.72
CA GLU A 69 -2.42 13.00 -2.83
C GLU A 69 -0.91 12.77 -2.73
N ILE A 70 -0.52 11.48 -2.63
CA ILE A 70 0.90 11.14 -2.54
C ILE A 70 1.62 11.46 -3.84
N ARG A 71 0.98 11.25 -5.00
CA ARG A 71 1.61 11.55 -6.28
C ARG A 71 1.89 13.04 -6.48
N GLU A 72 1.19 13.90 -5.79
CA GLU A 72 1.50 15.33 -5.83
C GLU A 72 2.80 15.65 -5.10
N ILE A 73 3.19 14.80 -4.15
CA ILE A 73 4.41 14.97 -3.35
C ILE A 73 5.56 14.15 -3.92
N ASP A 74 5.28 12.92 -4.32
CA ASP A 74 6.30 11.97 -4.77
C ASP A 74 5.74 11.19 -5.97
N LYS A 75 6.33 11.44 -7.14
CA LYS A 75 5.87 10.83 -8.39
C LYS A 75 6.45 9.44 -8.62
N HIS A 76 7.40 9.01 -7.79
CA HIS A 76 8.19 7.82 -8.06
C HIS A 76 8.03 6.69 -7.07
N VAL A 77 7.50 6.95 -5.86
CA VAL A 77 7.34 5.88 -4.87
C VAL A 77 6.41 4.80 -5.42
N PRO A 78 6.83 3.52 -5.41
CA PRO A 78 5.96 2.44 -5.90
C PRO A 78 4.71 2.30 -5.03
N ILE A 79 3.56 2.12 -5.68
CA ILE A 79 2.27 1.94 -5.01
C ILE A 79 1.62 0.66 -5.51
N LEU A 80 1.31 -0.24 -4.57
CA LEU A 80 0.57 -1.47 -4.82
C LEU A 80 -0.80 -1.33 -4.17
N PHE A 81 -1.86 -1.51 -4.95
CA PHE A 81 -3.22 -1.50 -4.43
C PHE A 81 -3.67 -2.90 -4.07
N LEU A 82 -4.30 -3.05 -2.90
CA LEU A 82 -5.02 -4.25 -2.51
C LEU A 82 -6.50 -3.99 -2.73
N THR A 83 -7.17 -4.85 -3.47
CA THR A 83 -8.58 -4.65 -3.78
C THR A 83 -9.35 -5.96 -3.69
N ALA A 84 -10.56 -5.90 -3.11
CA ALA A 84 -11.48 -7.02 -3.11
C ALA A 84 -12.13 -7.23 -4.47
N LYS A 85 -11.95 -6.27 -5.37
CA LYS A 85 -12.58 -6.29 -6.68
C LYS A 85 -11.54 -6.41 -7.78
N SER A 86 -11.72 -7.37 -8.67
CA SER A 86 -10.90 -7.49 -9.86
C SER A 86 -11.56 -6.74 -11.03
N MET A 87 -12.23 -5.63 -10.74
CA MET A 87 -12.98 -4.87 -11.75
C MET A 87 -12.04 -4.04 -12.59
N LYS A 88 -12.30 -4.07 -13.91
CA LYS A 88 -11.52 -3.33 -14.88
C LYS A 88 -11.49 -1.84 -14.59
N GLU A 89 -12.62 -1.28 -14.14
CA GLU A 89 -12.75 0.14 -13.85
C GLU A 89 -11.83 0.57 -12.71
N ASP A 90 -11.75 -0.23 -11.65
CA ASP A 90 -10.86 0.08 -10.52
C ASP A 90 -9.41 0.06 -10.95
N LYS A 91 -9.04 -0.91 -11.77
CA LYS A 91 -7.66 -1.01 -12.26
C LYS A 91 -7.30 0.17 -13.17
N LEU A 92 -8.23 0.60 -14.02
CA LEU A 92 -8.02 1.75 -14.89
C LEU A 92 -7.83 3.02 -14.07
N GLN A 93 -8.64 3.22 -13.03
CA GLN A 93 -8.51 4.38 -12.16
C GLN A 93 -7.15 4.40 -11.48
N GLY A 94 -6.70 3.26 -10.97
CA GLY A 94 -5.40 3.16 -10.31
C GLY A 94 -4.24 3.44 -11.25
N PHE A 95 -4.29 2.92 -12.46
CA PHE A 95 -3.23 3.21 -13.45
C PHE A 95 -3.22 4.69 -13.83
N THR A 96 -4.38 5.33 -13.90
CA THR A 96 -4.47 6.77 -14.14
C THR A 96 -3.76 7.56 -13.03
N LEU A 97 -3.82 7.06 -11.79
CA LEU A 97 -3.14 7.67 -10.66
C LEU A 97 -1.67 7.27 -10.54
N GLY A 98 -1.17 6.48 -11.49
CA GLY A 98 0.23 6.10 -11.51
C GLY A 98 0.58 4.98 -10.55
N ALA A 99 -0.34 4.05 -10.30
CA ALA A 99 -0.05 2.86 -9.51
C ALA A 99 0.82 1.91 -10.32
N ASP A 100 1.71 1.20 -9.63
CA ASP A 100 2.61 0.25 -10.26
C ASP A 100 2.00 -1.14 -10.37
N ASP A 101 1.05 -1.49 -9.51
CA ASP A 101 0.52 -2.84 -9.50
C ASP A 101 -0.77 -2.95 -8.70
N TYR A 102 -1.43 -4.10 -8.85
CA TYR A 102 -2.66 -4.46 -8.14
C TYR A 102 -2.57 -5.88 -7.66
N LEU A 103 -3.17 -6.14 -6.51
CA LEU A 103 -3.30 -7.49 -5.96
C LEU A 103 -4.73 -7.66 -5.47
N THR A 104 -5.44 -8.63 -6.03
CA THR A 104 -6.84 -8.87 -5.71
C THR A 104 -6.97 -9.78 -4.49
N LYS A 105 -7.80 -9.38 -3.53
CA LYS A 105 -8.11 -10.20 -2.36
C LYS A 105 -9.11 -11.29 -2.74
N PRO A 106 -8.99 -12.50 -2.21
CA PRO A 106 -7.89 -12.96 -1.36
C PRO A 106 -6.64 -13.27 -2.17
N PHE A 107 -5.47 -13.10 -1.55
CA PHE A 107 -4.19 -13.37 -2.21
C PHE A 107 -3.30 -14.21 -1.29
N ALA A 108 -2.32 -14.89 -1.87
CA ALA A 108 -1.31 -15.59 -1.10
C ALA A 108 -0.22 -14.63 -0.65
N MET A 109 0.33 -14.85 0.54
CA MET A 109 1.42 -14.00 1.05
C MET A 109 2.64 -14.05 0.14
N ASP A 110 2.91 -15.19 -0.48
CA ASP A 110 4.01 -15.33 -1.44
C ASP A 110 3.80 -14.43 -2.66
N GLU A 111 2.57 -14.27 -3.10
CA GLU A 111 2.25 -13.39 -4.21
C GLU A 111 2.51 -11.93 -3.86
N LEU A 112 2.09 -11.53 -2.66
CA LEU A 112 2.37 -10.18 -2.16
C LEU A 112 3.87 -9.90 -2.14
N LEU A 113 4.64 -10.83 -1.57
CA LEU A 113 6.09 -10.68 -1.47
C LEU A 113 6.74 -10.59 -2.85
N ALA A 114 6.28 -11.39 -3.79
CA ALA A 114 6.81 -11.36 -5.16
C ALA A 114 6.57 -10.01 -5.84
N ARG A 115 5.40 -9.41 -5.59
CA ARG A 115 5.07 -8.09 -6.14
C ARG A 115 5.95 -7.00 -5.55
N ILE A 116 6.22 -7.07 -4.25
CA ILE A 116 7.07 -6.09 -3.59
C ILE A 116 8.50 -6.17 -4.13
N ASN A 117 8.98 -7.37 -4.39
CA ASN A 117 10.36 -7.59 -4.86
C ASN A 117 10.53 -7.38 -6.38
N ALA A 118 9.44 -7.15 -7.09
CA ALA A 118 9.52 -6.97 -8.54
C ALA A 118 10.11 -5.63 -8.97
#